data_09ada5600ae5783d65004dfd34658384
#
_entry.id   09ada5600ae5783d65004dfd34658384
#
_cell.length_a   1.000
_cell.length_b   1.000
_cell.length_c   1.000
_cell.angle_alpha   90.00
_cell.angle_beta   90.00
_cell.angle_gamma   90.00
#
_symmetry.space_group_name_H-M   'P 1'
#
loop_
_entity.id
_entity.type
_entity.pdbx_description
1 polymer ?
#
loop_
_entity_poly.entity_id
_entity_poly.type
_entity_poly.pdbx_seq_one_letter_code
_entity_poly.pdbx_strand_id
1 'polypeptide(L)'
;YKRQDFTEENALLTAESAEDGSFSFENIPYGVWLVREIATSEGYVLSDEIFTVQVSENGAVIELGNLENKPITGELELTKKDISDGKLLPGAGFRIKDADGNVVAEGYTGENGIAKFTLRYGKYTYEEFDAPEGYRIDTTPHEFEITEDGQIVKAEMTNEKIPTPDVPQTGDESNLGFWIGLGSIALGGAIACGILFAKRKKDDDSDE
;
A
#
# COMPACT_ATOMS: atom_id res chain seq x y z
N TYR A 1 19.37 5.00 44.64
CA TYR A 1 18.50 3.90 44.18
C TYR A 1 18.97 3.50 42.80
N LYS A 2 19.52 2.28 42.68
CA LYS A 2 19.75 1.67 41.35
C LYS A 2 18.37 1.40 40.74
N ARG A 3 18.14 1.94 39.54
CA ARG A 3 16.99 1.59 38.69
C ARG A 3 17.04 0.05 38.52
N GLN A 4 16.16 -0.69 39.20
CA GLN A 4 16.00 -2.11 38.93
C GLN A 4 15.30 -2.21 37.56
N ASP A 5 15.86 -3.04 36.71
CA ASP A 5 15.18 -3.37 35.47
C ASP A 5 13.89 -4.12 35.83
N PHE A 6 12.73 -3.56 35.46
CA PHE A 6 11.47 -4.23 35.66
C PHE A 6 11.34 -5.32 34.60
N THR A 7 11.32 -6.55 35.04
CA THR A 7 11.09 -7.73 34.21
C THR A 7 9.96 -8.54 34.84
N GLU A 8 9.34 -9.43 34.09
CA GLU A 8 8.35 -10.35 34.61
C GLU A 8 8.93 -11.19 35.78
N GLU A 9 10.22 -11.61 35.68
CA GLU A 9 10.89 -12.42 36.69
C GLU A 9 11.07 -11.73 38.03
N ASN A 10 11.15 -10.38 38.06
CA ASN A 10 11.33 -9.61 39.29
C ASN A 10 10.07 -8.83 39.69
N ALA A 11 8.97 -8.99 38.97
CA ALA A 11 7.68 -8.44 39.36
C ALA A 11 7.15 -9.17 40.60
N LEU A 12 6.67 -8.41 41.59
CA LEU A 12 6.02 -8.98 42.76
C LEU A 12 4.57 -9.40 42.47
N LEU A 13 3.92 -8.75 41.54
CA LEU A 13 2.57 -9.00 41.10
C LEU A 13 2.48 -8.77 39.58
N THR A 14 1.72 -9.60 38.89
CA THR A 14 1.40 -9.46 37.47
C THR A 14 -0.11 -9.54 37.26
N ALA A 15 -0.64 -8.82 36.29
CA ALA A 15 -2.02 -8.89 35.86
C ALA A 15 -2.05 -8.79 34.32
N GLU A 16 -2.97 -9.53 33.70
CA GLU A 16 -3.28 -9.41 32.28
C GLU A 16 -4.55 -8.59 32.11
N SER A 17 -4.60 -7.80 31.02
CA SER A 17 -5.81 -7.08 30.65
C SER A 17 -6.86 -8.05 30.11
N ALA A 18 -8.12 -7.85 30.51
CA ALA A 18 -9.27 -8.56 29.99
C ALA A 18 -9.60 -8.13 28.54
N GLU A 19 -10.59 -8.77 27.89
CA GLU A 19 -11.03 -8.43 26.53
C GLU A 19 -11.48 -6.96 26.36
N ASP A 20 -11.98 -6.34 27.45
CA ASP A 20 -12.37 -4.93 27.48
C ASP A 20 -11.20 -3.97 27.79
N GLY A 21 -9.99 -4.51 27.91
CA GLY A 21 -8.76 -3.76 28.23
C GLY A 21 -8.59 -3.45 29.71
N SER A 22 -9.51 -3.84 30.60
CA SER A 22 -9.40 -3.58 32.05
C SER A 22 -8.42 -4.55 32.71
N PHE A 23 -7.69 -4.07 33.71
CA PHE A 23 -6.88 -4.88 34.61
C PHE A 23 -6.94 -4.33 36.03
N SER A 24 -6.69 -5.19 37.03
CA SER A 24 -6.64 -4.77 38.43
C SER A 24 -5.62 -5.58 39.22
N PHE A 25 -5.11 -4.97 40.27
CA PHE A 25 -4.34 -5.62 41.32
C PHE A 25 -5.13 -5.54 42.60
N GLU A 26 -5.28 -6.64 43.31
CA GLU A 26 -6.03 -6.72 44.56
C GLU A 26 -5.12 -7.00 45.72
N ASN A 27 -5.56 -6.61 46.93
CA ASN A 27 -4.89 -6.84 48.21
C ASN A 27 -3.45 -6.31 48.28
N ILE A 28 -3.23 -5.12 47.66
CA ILE A 28 -1.92 -4.48 47.63
C ILE A 28 -1.57 -3.94 49.02
N PRO A 29 -0.41 -4.32 49.60
CA PRO A 29 0.04 -3.80 50.90
C PRO A 29 0.30 -2.30 50.85
N TYR A 30 0.25 -1.67 52.05
CA TYR A 30 0.66 -0.27 52.22
C TYR A 30 2.08 -0.04 51.67
N GLY A 31 2.26 1.05 50.97
CA GLY A 31 3.56 1.41 50.41
C GLY A 31 3.50 2.18 49.10
N VAL A 32 4.66 2.40 48.53
CA VAL A 32 4.81 3.01 47.21
C VAL A 32 5.13 1.89 46.21
N TRP A 33 4.33 1.80 45.17
CA TRP A 33 4.40 0.78 44.15
C TRP A 33 4.71 1.42 42.80
N LEU A 34 5.46 0.68 42.00
CA LEU A 34 5.73 1.04 40.58
C LEU A 34 5.01 0.03 39.68
N VAL A 35 4.27 0.56 38.73
CA VAL A 35 3.51 -0.25 37.76
C VAL A 35 3.99 0.11 36.37
N ARG A 36 4.25 -0.88 35.55
CA ARG A 36 4.56 -0.70 34.13
C ARG A 36 4.04 -1.88 33.30
N GLU A 37 3.87 -1.63 32.04
CA GLU A 37 3.60 -2.68 31.06
C GLU A 37 4.87 -3.52 30.81
N ILE A 38 4.74 -4.82 30.77
CA ILE A 38 5.85 -5.77 30.48
C ILE A 38 5.62 -6.56 29.18
N ALA A 39 4.38 -6.58 28.67
CA ALA A 39 4.01 -7.16 27.39
C ALA A 39 2.86 -6.34 26.79
N THR A 40 2.79 -6.26 25.48
CA THR A 40 1.71 -5.58 24.75
C THR A 40 1.14 -6.49 23.68
N SER A 41 -0.04 -6.15 23.16
CA SER A 41 -0.65 -6.86 22.04
C SER A 41 0.19 -6.73 20.77
N GLU A 42 0.11 -7.75 19.92
CA GLU A 42 0.77 -7.76 18.61
C GLU A 42 0.40 -6.52 17.79
N GLY A 43 1.37 -5.91 17.12
CA GLY A 43 1.18 -4.70 16.33
C GLY A 43 1.23 -3.38 17.12
N TYR A 44 1.56 -3.42 18.40
CA TYR A 44 1.74 -2.25 19.24
C TYR A 44 3.14 -2.15 19.82
N VAL A 45 3.56 -0.93 20.12
CA VAL A 45 4.83 -0.64 20.80
C VAL A 45 4.60 -0.79 22.31
N LEU A 46 5.45 -1.58 22.96
CA LEU A 46 5.43 -1.69 24.43
C LEU A 46 5.69 -0.32 25.06
N SER A 47 4.84 0.09 26.00
CA SER A 47 5.00 1.36 26.71
C SER A 47 6.17 1.28 27.70
N ASP A 48 7.01 2.30 27.71
CA ASP A 48 8.08 2.48 28.71
C ASP A 48 7.64 3.32 29.93
N GLU A 49 6.37 3.69 29.99
CA GLU A 49 5.80 4.50 31.07
C GLU A 49 5.80 3.73 32.39
N ILE A 50 6.15 4.43 33.48
CA ILE A 50 6.17 3.88 34.83
C ILE A 50 5.25 4.73 35.70
N PHE A 51 4.20 4.11 36.21
CA PHE A 51 3.26 4.73 37.16
C PHE A 51 3.75 4.53 38.58
N THR A 52 3.70 5.58 39.40
CA THR A 52 3.96 5.50 40.84
C THR A 52 2.65 5.59 41.60
N VAL A 53 2.35 4.56 42.37
CA VAL A 53 1.10 4.40 43.13
C VAL A 53 1.42 4.35 44.60
N GLN A 54 0.76 5.18 45.39
CA GLN A 54 0.88 5.16 46.85
C GLN A 54 -0.38 4.56 47.48
N VAL A 55 -0.23 3.43 48.13
CA VAL A 55 -1.31 2.79 48.93
C VAL A 55 -1.15 3.18 50.39
N SER A 56 -2.06 4.00 50.93
CA SER A 56 -2.00 4.54 52.28
C SER A 56 -3.23 4.25 53.14
N GLU A 57 -4.32 3.75 52.51
CA GLU A 57 -5.59 3.51 53.22
C GLU A 57 -6.13 2.10 52.91
N ASN A 58 -6.73 1.47 53.92
CA ASN A 58 -7.32 0.15 53.77
C ASN A 58 -8.61 0.25 52.97
N GLY A 59 -8.73 -0.62 51.93
CA GLY A 59 -9.88 -0.66 51.06
C GLY A 59 -9.97 0.48 50.03
N ALA A 60 -8.92 1.30 49.90
CA ALA A 60 -8.85 2.33 48.86
C ALA A 60 -8.80 1.69 47.48
N VAL A 61 -9.53 2.25 46.51
CA VAL A 61 -9.41 1.97 45.10
C VAL A 61 -8.65 3.12 44.45
N ILE A 62 -7.55 2.83 43.80
CA ILE A 62 -6.71 3.81 43.10
C ILE A 62 -6.77 3.53 41.62
N GLU A 63 -7.32 4.46 40.86
CA GLU A 63 -7.42 4.35 39.40
C GLU A 63 -6.16 4.91 38.75
N LEU A 64 -5.54 4.15 37.86
CA LEU A 64 -4.36 4.56 37.08
C LEU A 64 -4.72 5.37 35.84
N GLY A 65 -6.01 5.33 35.42
CA GLY A 65 -6.46 5.88 34.14
C GLY A 65 -6.20 4.93 32.97
N ASN A 66 -6.23 5.47 31.76
CA ASN A 66 -6.01 4.69 30.55
C ASN A 66 -4.51 4.63 30.21
N LEU A 67 -4.05 3.43 29.89
CA LEU A 67 -2.74 3.17 29.30
C LEU A 67 -2.94 3.01 27.81
N GLU A 68 -2.33 3.87 27.02
CA GLU A 68 -2.47 3.84 25.56
C GLU A 68 -1.19 3.31 24.91
N ASN A 69 -1.32 2.29 24.07
CA ASN A 69 -0.21 1.76 23.30
C ASN A 69 -0.20 2.34 21.89
N LYS A 70 0.97 2.79 21.44
CA LYS A 70 1.18 3.29 20.12
C LYS A 70 1.18 2.12 19.12
N PRO A 71 0.39 2.16 18.04
CA PRO A 71 0.49 1.14 17.00
C PRO A 71 1.86 1.21 16.30
N ILE A 72 2.44 0.06 16.00
CA ILE A 72 3.61 -0.07 15.15
C ILE A 72 3.24 0.42 13.75
N THR A 73 4.06 1.31 13.20
CA THR A 73 3.94 1.80 11.82
C THR A 73 5.29 1.79 11.13
N GLY A 74 5.28 1.53 9.82
CA GLY A 74 6.47 1.59 8.97
C GLY A 74 6.16 2.22 7.61
N GLU A 75 7.17 2.36 6.78
CA GLU A 75 7.09 2.93 5.43
C GLU A 75 7.58 1.92 4.39
N LEU A 76 6.83 1.78 3.29
CA LEU A 76 7.32 1.16 2.06
C LEU A 76 7.76 2.27 1.10
N GLU A 77 9.04 2.27 0.70
CA GLU A 77 9.59 3.10 -0.38
C GLU A 77 9.76 2.26 -1.65
N LEU A 78 8.94 2.51 -2.68
CA LEU A 78 9.03 1.87 -3.99
C LEU A 78 9.74 2.77 -4.98
N THR A 79 10.87 2.31 -5.52
CA THR A 79 11.60 2.99 -6.59
C THR A 79 11.29 2.35 -7.94
N LYS A 80 10.88 3.14 -8.91
CA LYS A 80 10.59 2.69 -10.28
C LYS A 80 11.68 3.14 -11.25
N LYS A 81 12.17 2.20 -12.08
CA LYS A 81 13.25 2.45 -13.03
C LYS A 81 12.97 1.85 -14.41
N ASP A 82 13.57 2.43 -15.42
CA ASP A 82 13.70 1.83 -16.76
C ASP A 82 14.74 0.69 -16.69
N ILE A 83 14.36 -0.49 -17.17
CA ILE A 83 15.22 -1.68 -17.15
C ILE A 83 16.47 -1.54 -18.02
N SER A 84 16.43 -0.67 -19.05
CA SER A 84 17.50 -0.56 -20.03
C SER A 84 18.61 0.41 -19.61
N ASP A 85 18.28 1.51 -18.95
CA ASP A 85 19.22 2.58 -18.61
C ASP A 85 19.20 2.99 -17.12
N GLY A 86 18.33 2.39 -16.31
CA GLY A 86 18.19 2.68 -14.89
C GLY A 86 17.58 4.05 -14.57
N LYS A 87 17.04 4.74 -15.56
CA LYS A 87 16.40 6.04 -15.35
C LYS A 87 15.19 5.90 -14.44
N LEU A 88 15.06 6.82 -13.48
CA LEU A 88 13.91 6.90 -12.59
C LEU A 88 12.64 7.24 -13.38
N LEU A 89 11.54 6.54 -13.06
CA LEU A 89 10.26 6.66 -13.76
C LEU A 89 9.20 7.27 -12.84
N PRO A 90 8.83 8.54 -13.05
CA PRO A 90 7.66 9.15 -12.41
C PRO A 90 6.35 8.62 -13.03
N GLY A 91 5.25 8.70 -12.27
CA GLY A 91 3.91 8.39 -12.74
C GLY A 91 3.55 6.91 -12.79
N ALA A 92 4.38 6.02 -12.22
CA ALA A 92 3.99 4.63 -12.02
C ALA A 92 3.02 4.50 -10.83
N GLY A 93 1.87 3.86 -11.03
CA GLY A 93 0.83 3.64 -10.02
C GLY A 93 1.01 2.31 -9.31
N PHE A 94 1.05 2.34 -7.98
CA PHE A 94 1.17 1.17 -7.11
C PHE A 94 -0.03 1.02 -6.20
N ARG A 95 -0.43 -0.23 -5.98
CA ARG A 95 -1.49 -0.65 -5.07
C ARG A 95 -0.92 -1.56 -4.02
N ILE A 96 -1.27 -1.30 -2.76
CA ILE A 96 -0.89 -2.11 -1.61
C ILE A 96 -2.12 -2.86 -1.12
N LYS A 97 -1.99 -4.16 -0.91
CA LYS A 97 -3.04 -5.03 -0.36
C LYS A 97 -2.60 -5.64 0.96
N ASP A 98 -3.55 -5.80 1.88
CA ASP A 98 -3.35 -6.56 3.11
C ASP A 98 -3.35 -8.08 2.88
N ALA A 99 -3.20 -8.87 3.96
CA ALA A 99 -3.20 -10.32 3.90
C ALA A 99 -4.52 -10.93 3.43
N ASP A 100 -5.64 -10.20 3.56
CA ASP A 100 -6.97 -10.60 3.11
C ASP A 100 -7.23 -10.20 1.63
N GLY A 101 -6.28 -9.50 1.00
CA GLY A 101 -6.36 -9.04 -0.38
C GLY A 101 -7.10 -7.71 -0.56
N ASN A 102 -7.46 -7.02 0.54
CA ASN A 102 -8.08 -5.71 0.47
C ASN A 102 -7.05 -4.64 0.11
N VAL A 103 -7.44 -3.70 -0.74
CA VAL A 103 -6.59 -2.53 -1.06
C VAL A 103 -6.59 -1.58 0.14
N VAL A 104 -5.40 -1.38 0.73
CA VAL A 104 -5.20 -0.50 1.89
C VAL A 104 -4.54 0.83 1.54
N ALA A 105 -3.84 0.89 0.40
CA ALA A 105 -3.25 2.13 -0.11
C ALA A 105 -3.05 2.06 -1.62
N GLU A 106 -3.09 3.23 -2.27
CA GLU A 106 -2.72 3.45 -3.67
C GLU A 106 -1.93 4.75 -3.79
N GLY A 107 -1.01 4.80 -4.74
CA GLY A 107 -0.22 6.01 -4.98
C GLY A 107 0.68 5.89 -6.20
N TYR A 108 1.25 7.01 -6.60
CA TYR A 108 2.09 7.13 -7.79
C TYR A 108 3.52 7.53 -7.42
N THR A 109 4.49 7.12 -8.25
CA THR A 109 5.85 7.63 -8.13
C THR A 109 5.90 9.12 -8.50
N GLY A 110 6.57 9.90 -7.64
CA GLY A 110 6.82 11.32 -7.88
C GLY A 110 7.91 11.56 -8.92
N GLU A 111 8.30 12.80 -9.10
CA GLU A 111 9.38 13.27 -10.00
C GLU A 111 10.71 12.53 -9.80
N ASN A 112 10.96 12.07 -8.58
CA ASN A 112 12.12 11.27 -8.17
C ASN A 112 11.97 9.77 -8.40
N GLY A 113 10.90 9.31 -9.07
CA GLY A 113 10.61 7.91 -9.33
C GLY A 113 10.33 7.08 -8.08
N ILE A 114 9.96 7.69 -6.94
CA ILE A 114 9.69 7.01 -5.67
C ILE A 114 8.24 7.23 -5.25
N ALA A 115 7.57 6.15 -4.85
CA ALA A 115 6.30 6.17 -4.13
C ALA A 115 6.54 5.72 -2.68
N LYS A 116 5.81 6.33 -1.72
CA LYS A 116 5.92 6.05 -0.28
C LYS A 116 4.56 5.75 0.31
N PHE A 117 4.50 4.72 1.16
CA PHE A 117 3.28 4.28 1.80
C PHE A 117 3.55 4.03 3.28
N THR A 118 2.83 4.74 4.17
CA THR A 118 2.86 4.49 5.61
C THR A 118 1.80 3.44 5.95
N LEU A 119 2.23 2.35 6.58
CA LEU A 119 1.42 1.18 6.86
C LEU A 119 1.57 0.78 8.34
N ARG A 120 0.56 0.10 8.88
CA ARG A 120 0.61 -0.50 10.21
C ARG A 120 1.41 -1.79 10.20
N TYR A 121 1.66 -2.36 11.36
CA TYR A 121 2.14 -3.74 11.52
C TYR A 121 1.28 -4.69 10.70
N GLY A 122 1.93 -5.61 9.96
CA GLY A 122 1.24 -6.61 9.16
C GLY A 122 2.00 -7.06 7.93
N LYS A 123 1.39 -8.01 7.21
CA LYS A 123 1.87 -8.55 5.95
C LYS A 123 1.09 -7.94 4.80
N TYR A 124 1.81 -7.63 3.73
CA TYR A 124 1.28 -6.90 2.59
C TYR A 124 1.82 -7.43 1.28
N THR A 125 1.12 -7.11 0.20
CA THR A 125 1.62 -7.23 -1.16
C THR A 125 1.53 -5.88 -1.86
N TYR A 126 2.48 -5.60 -2.76
CA TYR A 126 2.38 -4.47 -3.68
C TYR A 126 2.40 -4.97 -5.13
N GLU A 127 1.67 -4.27 -5.98
CA GLU A 127 1.61 -4.51 -7.43
C GLU A 127 1.51 -3.18 -8.17
N GLU A 128 2.03 -3.14 -9.40
CA GLU A 128 1.80 -2.00 -10.29
C GLU A 128 0.41 -2.14 -10.93
N PHE A 129 -0.41 -1.07 -10.89
CA PHE A 129 -1.72 -1.04 -11.53
C PHE A 129 -1.78 -0.05 -12.70
N ASP A 130 -0.79 0.85 -12.81
CA ASP A 130 -0.67 1.84 -13.87
C ASP A 130 0.81 2.06 -14.21
N ALA A 131 1.19 1.89 -15.47
CA ALA A 131 2.58 2.08 -15.91
C ALA A 131 2.77 3.49 -16.49
N PRO A 132 3.98 4.09 -16.40
CA PRO A 132 4.27 5.34 -17.07
C PRO A 132 4.07 5.23 -18.60
N GLU A 133 3.68 6.34 -19.22
CA GLU A 133 3.46 6.37 -20.67
C GLU A 133 4.66 5.84 -21.47
N GLY A 134 4.39 4.93 -22.40
CA GLY A 134 5.41 4.29 -23.23
C GLY A 134 6.09 3.09 -22.59
N TYR A 135 5.64 2.63 -21.42
CA TYR A 135 6.16 1.46 -20.72
C TYR A 135 5.12 0.34 -20.60
N ARG A 136 5.60 -0.90 -20.51
CA ARG A 136 4.77 -2.05 -20.20
C ARG A 136 4.56 -2.13 -18.71
N ILE A 137 3.32 -2.38 -18.29
CA ILE A 137 2.96 -2.65 -16.90
C ILE A 137 3.50 -4.02 -16.45
N ASP A 138 3.99 -4.09 -15.21
CA ASP A 138 4.31 -5.33 -14.49
C ASP A 138 3.37 -5.49 -13.30
N THR A 139 2.35 -6.31 -13.46
CA THR A 139 1.35 -6.58 -12.41
C THR A 139 1.74 -7.69 -11.45
N THR A 140 3.00 -8.14 -11.46
CA THR A 140 3.50 -9.18 -10.55
C THR A 140 3.39 -8.69 -9.10
N PRO A 141 2.68 -9.44 -8.21
CA PRO A 141 2.60 -9.07 -6.81
C PRO A 141 3.90 -9.44 -6.08
N HIS A 142 4.33 -8.57 -5.18
CA HIS A 142 5.52 -8.74 -4.34
C HIS A 142 5.13 -8.63 -2.87
N GLU A 143 5.58 -9.57 -2.04
CA GLU A 143 5.29 -9.61 -0.62
C GLU A 143 6.30 -8.80 0.20
N PHE A 144 5.84 -8.20 1.28
CA PHE A 144 6.66 -7.57 2.30
C PHE A 144 5.91 -7.52 3.64
N GLU A 145 6.61 -7.15 4.72
CA GLU A 145 6.00 -7.02 6.04
C GLU A 145 6.54 -5.80 6.81
N ILE A 146 5.70 -5.25 7.66
CA ILE A 146 6.04 -4.24 8.66
C ILE A 146 5.97 -4.91 10.03
N THR A 147 7.10 -5.01 10.73
CA THR A 147 7.23 -5.71 12.02
C THR A 147 7.77 -4.82 13.13
N GLU A 148 8.41 -3.69 12.80
CA GLU A 148 9.04 -2.79 13.75
C GLU A 148 8.57 -1.34 13.55
N ASP A 149 8.42 -0.59 14.64
CA ASP A 149 8.04 0.83 14.56
C ASP A 149 9.16 1.66 13.90
N GLY A 150 8.77 2.46 12.90
CA GLY A 150 9.71 3.24 12.10
C GLY A 150 10.47 2.44 11.04
N GLN A 151 10.16 1.16 10.81
CA GLN A 151 10.78 0.35 9.76
C GLN A 151 10.58 0.99 8.39
N ILE A 152 11.66 0.99 7.57
CA ILE A 152 11.60 1.42 6.16
C ILE A 152 11.96 0.23 5.29
N VAL A 153 10.97 -0.31 4.57
CA VAL A 153 11.14 -1.33 3.55
C VAL A 153 11.42 -0.63 2.23
N LYS A 154 12.56 -0.94 1.60
CA LYS A 154 12.93 -0.40 0.29
C LYS A 154 12.80 -1.47 -0.77
N ALA A 155 12.05 -1.16 -1.83
CA ALA A 155 11.86 -2.05 -2.95
C ALA A 155 12.09 -1.31 -4.27
N GLU A 156 12.45 -2.06 -5.30
CA GLU A 156 12.71 -1.55 -6.64
C GLU A 156 11.96 -2.39 -7.66
N MET A 157 11.28 -1.72 -8.60
CA MET A 157 10.66 -2.35 -9.76
C MET A 157 11.12 -1.67 -11.04
N THR A 158 11.21 -2.46 -12.12
CA THR A 158 11.63 -1.95 -13.42
C THR A 158 10.51 -2.12 -14.45
N ASN A 159 10.42 -1.21 -15.43
CA ASN A 159 9.58 -1.38 -16.60
C ASN A 159 10.40 -1.36 -17.89
N GLU A 160 9.92 -2.10 -18.86
CA GLU A 160 10.45 -2.14 -20.23
C GLU A 160 9.70 -1.14 -21.12
N LYS A 161 10.43 -0.37 -21.93
CA LYS A 161 9.81 0.50 -22.94
C LYS A 161 9.05 -0.34 -23.99
N ILE A 162 7.87 0.14 -24.36
CA ILE A 162 7.15 -0.40 -25.52
C ILE A 162 7.92 0.03 -26.77
N PRO A 163 8.39 -0.95 -27.60
CA PRO A 163 9.09 -0.60 -28.84
C PRO A 163 8.19 0.25 -29.75
N THR A 164 8.64 1.43 -30.09
CA THR A 164 8.02 2.21 -31.17
C THR A 164 8.38 1.54 -32.50
N PRO A 165 7.40 1.19 -33.34
CA PRO A 165 7.72 0.66 -34.66
C PRO A 165 8.54 1.70 -35.42
N ASP A 166 9.70 1.30 -35.94
CA ASP A 166 10.42 2.08 -36.94
C ASP A 166 9.50 2.21 -38.14
N VAL A 167 8.87 3.37 -38.30
CA VAL A 167 8.15 3.68 -39.53
C VAL A 167 9.23 3.90 -40.59
N PRO A 168 9.39 3.04 -41.57
CA PRO A 168 10.35 3.31 -42.65
C PRO A 168 10.00 4.66 -43.25
N GLN A 169 10.90 5.63 -43.19
CA GLN A 169 10.79 6.84 -44.00
C GLN A 169 10.92 6.41 -45.47
N THR A 170 9.80 6.03 -46.09
CA THR A 170 9.75 5.95 -47.52
C THR A 170 9.83 7.36 -48.09
N GLY A 171 11.05 7.83 -48.20
CA GLY A 171 11.36 9.09 -48.90
C GLY A 171 11.19 8.92 -50.42
N ASP A 172 9.96 8.84 -50.85
CA ASP A 172 9.59 9.00 -52.25
C ASP A 172 8.42 9.98 -52.32
N GLU A 173 8.74 11.26 -52.41
CA GLU A 173 7.75 12.32 -52.58
C GLU A 173 7.14 12.31 -54.01
N SER A 174 7.58 11.41 -54.93
CA SER A 174 7.23 11.48 -56.34
C SER A 174 5.83 10.93 -56.69
N ASN A 175 5.10 10.29 -55.75
CA ASN A 175 3.78 9.71 -56.02
C ASN A 175 2.67 10.02 -55.00
N LEU A 176 2.81 11.07 -54.22
CA LEU A 176 1.80 11.43 -53.21
C LEU A 176 0.40 11.60 -53.84
N GLY A 177 0.30 12.13 -55.03
CA GLY A 177 -0.96 12.31 -55.78
C GLY A 177 -1.63 10.97 -56.17
N PHE A 178 -0.83 9.93 -56.44
CA PHE A 178 -1.36 8.61 -56.77
C PHE A 178 -2.01 7.88 -55.59
N TRP A 179 -1.39 7.99 -54.42
CA TRP A 179 -1.92 7.37 -53.19
C TRP A 179 -3.13 8.09 -52.61
N ILE A 180 -3.25 9.39 -52.78
CA ILE A 180 -4.44 10.18 -52.40
C ILE A 180 -5.63 9.75 -53.28
N GLY A 181 -5.39 9.50 -54.58
CA GLY A 181 -6.42 9.01 -55.50
C GLY A 181 -6.95 7.62 -55.12
N LEU A 182 -6.08 6.69 -54.73
CA LEU A 182 -6.46 5.33 -54.29
C LEU A 182 -7.18 5.32 -52.94
N GLY A 183 -6.78 6.18 -52.01
CA GLY A 183 -7.44 6.34 -50.69
C GLY A 183 -8.89 6.81 -50.81
N SER A 184 -9.19 7.66 -51.79
CA SER A 184 -10.54 8.19 -52.02
C SER A 184 -11.52 7.12 -52.54
N ILE A 185 -11.03 6.10 -53.27
CA ILE A 185 -11.85 4.99 -53.76
C ILE A 185 -12.17 4.00 -52.64
N ALA A 186 -11.25 3.77 -51.70
CA ALA A 186 -11.46 2.90 -50.54
C ALA A 186 -12.49 3.46 -49.54
N LEU A 187 -12.51 4.77 -49.34
CA LEU A 187 -13.53 5.44 -48.48
C LEU A 187 -14.94 5.40 -49.09
N GLY A 188 -15.07 5.45 -50.42
CA GLY A 188 -16.35 5.31 -51.11
C GLY A 188 -16.97 3.92 -50.95
N GLY A 189 -16.15 2.88 -50.93
CA GLY A 189 -16.59 1.48 -50.78
C GLY A 189 -17.12 1.16 -49.37
N ALA A 190 -16.50 1.72 -48.33
CA ALA A 190 -16.89 1.49 -46.95
C ALA A 190 -18.26 2.15 -46.59
N ILE A 191 -18.57 3.31 -47.18
CA ILE A 191 -19.86 3.99 -47.00
C ILE A 191 -20.99 3.20 -47.69
N ALA A 192 -20.77 2.60 -48.86
CA ALA A 192 -21.77 1.80 -49.55
C ALA A 192 -22.12 0.51 -48.80
N CYS A 193 -21.11 -0.15 -48.14
CA CYS A 193 -21.37 -1.32 -47.30
C CYS A 193 -22.13 -1.01 -46.05
N GLY A 194 -21.87 0.15 -45.38
CA GLY A 194 -22.62 0.59 -44.20
C GLY A 194 -24.08 0.85 -44.40
N ILE A 195 -24.47 1.41 -45.56
CA ILE A 195 -25.88 1.69 -45.93
C ILE A 195 -26.65 0.39 -46.24
N LEU A 196 -26.04 -0.59 -46.85
CA LEU A 196 -26.68 -1.89 -47.11
C LEU A 196 -26.92 -2.69 -45.82
N PHE A 197 -26.02 -2.62 -44.81
CA PHE A 197 -26.24 -3.28 -43.52
C PHE A 197 -27.37 -2.58 -42.68
N ALA A 198 -27.45 -1.29 -42.72
CA ALA A 198 -28.51 -0.56 -42.02
C ALA A 198 -29.88 -0.82 -42.60
N LYS A 199 -29.97 -1.01 -43.92
CA LYS A 199 -31.26 -1.28 -44.57
C LYS A 199 -31.77 -2.71 -44.31
N ARG A 200 -30.86 -3.70 -44.19
CA ARG A 200 -31.22 -5.08 -43.88
C ARG A 200 -31.72 -5.29 -42.44
N LYS A 201 -31.24 -4.47 -41.48
CA LYS A 201 -31.64 -4.56 -40.09
C LYS A 201 -33.02 -3.91 -39.84
N LYS A 202 -33.53 -3.08 -40.76
CA LYS A 202 -34.80 -2.40 -40.61
C LYS A 202 -35.99 -3.22 -41.17
N ASP A 203 -35.70 -4.22 -42.03
CA ASP A 203 -36.72 -5.08 -42.60
C ASP A 203 -37.01 -6.32 -41.73
N ASP A 204 -36.15 -6.64 -40.73
CA ASP A 204 -36.37 -7.76 -39.81
C ASP A 204 -37.17 -7.45 -38.54
N ASP A 205 -37.44 -6.17 -38.25
CA ASP A 205 -38.19 -5.76 -37.05
C ASP A 205 -39.67 -5.42 -37.34
N SER A 206 -40.20 -5.79 -38.54
CA SER A 206 -41.59 -5.43 -38.92
C SER A 206 -42.55 -6.62 -39.06
N ASP A 207 -42.14 -7.86 -38.69
CA ASP A 207 -42.98 -9.04 -38.62
C ASP A 207 -42.89 -9.74 -37.28
N GLU A 208 -43.51 -9.14 -36.21
CA GLU A 208 -44.13 -9.79 -35.03
C GLU A 208 -45.27 -8.90 -34.50
#